data_d1eafbc7acde7cd7047038079c10464f
#
_entry.id   d1eafbc7acde7cd7047038079c10464f
#
_cell.length_a   1.000
_cell.length_b   1.000
_cell.length_c   1.000
_cell.angle_alpha   90.00
_cell.angle_beta   90.00
_cell.angle_gamma   90.00
#
_symmetry.space_group_name_H-M   'P 1'
#
loop_
_entity.id
_entity.type
_entity.pdbx_description
1 polymer ?
#
loop_
_entity_poly.entity_id
_entity_poly.type
_entity_poly.pdbx_seq_one_letter_code
_entity_poly.pdbx_strand_id
1 'polypeptide(L)'
;MSTPNIDRLAGQGVQFTNAYATSATSTPSRFGLLTGMYPWRQENTGIAPGNSELIIDTTCITMADMLKDAGYATGAVGKWHLGLGPKGGTDFNKQITPNAQSIGFDYEFIIPATVSIKRFTIRGFWVCLILSAPFSL
;
A
#
# COMPACT_ATOMS: atom_id res chain seq x y z
N MET A 1 -21.32 18.49 10.33
CA MET A 1 -21.21 17.07 10.77
C MET A 1 -20.21 17.05 11.90
N SER A 2 -20.48 16.37 13.02
CA SER A 2 -19.52 16.25 14.13
C SER A 2 -18.63 15.03 13.91
N THR A 3 -17.32 15.19 14.08
CA THR A 3 -16.30 14.14 13.85
C THR A 3 -15.36 13.96 15.06
N PRO A 4 -15.89 13.66 16.26
CA PRO A 4 -15.15 13.77 17.51
C PRO A 4 -13.89 12.87 17.55
N ASN A 5 -13.88 11.72 16.88
CA ASN A 5 -12.71 10.84 16.82
C ASN A 5 -11.62 11.36 15.87
N ILE A 6 -12.02 11.96 14.75
CA ILE A 6 -11.09 12.60 13.81
C ILE A 6 -10.52 13.87 14.45
N ASP A 7 -11.37 14.67 15.11
CA ASP A 7 -10.97 15.90 15.79
C ASP A 7 -9.97 15.60 16.91
N ARG A 8 -10.18 14.51 17.66
CA ARG A 8 -9.23 14.06 18.69
C ARG A 8 -7.89 13.65 18.08
N LEU A 9 -7.90 12.90 16.97
CA LEU A 9 -6.68 12.50 16.26
C LEU A 9 -5.91 13.74 15.75
N ALA A 10 -6.60 14.69 15.16
CA ALA A 10 -6.00 15.96 14.72
C ALA A 10 -5.38 16.75 15.87
N GLY A 11 -6.04 16.78 17.03
CA GLY A 11 -5.53 17.47 18.23
C GLY A 11 -4.32 16.79 18.89
N GLN A 12 -4.11 15.51 18.64
CA GLN A 12 -2.97 14.72 19.16
C GLN A 12 -1.82 14.55 18.17
N GLY A 13 -2.05 14.89 16.91
CA GLY A 13 -1.11 14.68 15.81
C GLY A 13 -0.69 15.97 15.14
N VAL A 14 -0.30 15.85 13.87
CA VAL A 14 0.09 16.97 13.01
C VAL A 14 -0.96 17.14 11.91
N GLN A 15 -1.49 18.34 11.80
CA GLN A 15 -2.41 18.72 10.74
C GLN A 15 -1.67 19.50 9.66
N PHE A 16 -1.57 18.94 8.45
CA PHE A 16 -0.98 19.62 7.32
C PHE A 16 -2.01 20.55 6.67
N THR A 17 -1.70 21.84 6.59
CA THR A 17 -2.57 22.83 5.92
C THR A 17 -2.47 22.76 4.41
N ASN A 18 -1.35 22.22 3.89
CA ASN A 18 -1.12 21.98 2.48
C ASN A 18 -0.53 20.58 2.31
N ALA A 19 -1.30 19.66 1.75
CA ALA A 19 -0.88 18.29 1.47
C ALA A 19 -1.42 17.84 0.12
N TYR A 20 -0.55 17.23 -0.70
CA TYR A 20 -0.87 16.81 -2.05
C TYR A 20 -0.49 15.35 -2.26
N ALA A 21 -1.40 14.59 -2.86
CA ALA A 21 -1.08 13.24 -3.35
C ALA A 21 -0.11 13.34 -4.53
N THR A 22 0.81 12.39 -4.64
CA THR A 22 1.80 12.35 -5.73
C THR A 22 1.18 12.10 -7.10
N SER A 23 -0.04 11.59 -7.15
CA SER A 23 -0.82 11.37 -8.36
C SER A 23 -2.32 11.30 -8.06
N ALA A 24 -3.14 11.56 -9.07
CA ALA A 24 -4.61 11.45 -8.99
C ALA A 24 -5.12 10.01 -9.17
N THR A 25 -4.27 9.05 -9.56
CA THR A 25 -4.65 7.67 -9.86
C THR A 25 -4.01 6.66 -8.90
N SER A 26 -4.59 5.46 -8.84
CA SER A 26 -4.35 4.46 -7.81
C SER A 26 -2.89 4.01 -7.70
N THR A 27 -2.37 3.32 -8.70
CA THR A 27 -1.00 2.74 -8.66
C THR A 27 0.07 3.79 -8.37
N PRO A 28 0.17 4.90 -9.13
CA PRO A 28 1.23 5.88 -8.89
C PRO A 28 1.10 6.60 -7.54
N SER A 29 -0.13 6.84 -7.06
CA SER A 29 -0.34 7.46 -5.74
C SER A 29 0.10 6.52 -4.61
N ARG A 30 -0.23 5.23 -4.70
CA ARG A 30 0.18 4.20 -3.74
C ARG A 30 1.68 3.99 -3.74
N PHE A 31 2.29 3.96 -4.94
CA PHE A 31 3.74 3.89 -5.10
C PHE A 31 4.42 5.05 -4.35
N GLY A 32 3.99 6.28 -4.61
CA GLY A 32 4.55 7.45 -3.96
C GLY A 32 4.37 7.44 -2.44
N LEU A 33 3.21 6.99 -1.94
CA LEU A 33 2.95 6.88 -0.51
C LEU A 33 3.90 5.88 0.17
N LEU A 34 4.08 4.70 -0.41
CA LEU A 34 4.90 3.65 0.22
C LEU A 34 6.39 3.88 0.09
N THR A 35 6.85 4.46 -1.03
CA THR A 35 8.29 4.60 -1.32
C THR A 35 8.86 5.99 -1.00
N GLY A 36 8.01 6.98 -0.77
CA GLY A 36 8.44 8.38 -0.67
C GLY A 36 8.96 8.97 -1.99
N MET A 37 8.87 8.25 -3.10
CA MET A 37 9.34 8.69 -4.42
C MET A 37 8.19 9.17 -5.30
N TYR A 38 8.46 10.18 -6.10
CA TYR A 38 7.52 10.56 -7.16
C TYR A 38 7.45 9.47 -8.25
N PRO A 39 6.24 9.07 -8.69
CA PRO A 39 6.09 7.95 -9.64
C PRO A 39 6.80 8.16 -10.97
N TRP A 40 6.94 9.39 -11.46
CA TRP A 40 7.66 9.68 -12.71
C TRP A 40 9.19 9.49 -12.65
N ARG A 41 9.74 9.17 -11.47
CA ARG A 41 11.16 8.83 -11.30
C ARG A 41 11.47 7.37 -11.57
N GLN A 42 10.45 6.55 -11.73
CA GLN A 42 10.56 5.13 -12.04
C GLN A 42 9.67 4.78 -13.22
N GLU A 43 10.17 3.99 -14.14
CA GLU A 43 9.36 3.44 -15.25
C GLU A 43 8.29 2.46 -14.72
N ASN A 44 7.24 2.26 -15.51
CA ASN A 44 6.14 1.33 -15.23
C ASN A 44 5.31 1.62 -13.95
N THR A 45 5.35 2.84 -13.45
CA THR A 45 4.52 3.29 -12.31
C THR A 45 3.15 3.85 -12.71
N GLY A 46 2.74 3.69 -13.97
CA GLY A 46 1.38 3.96 -14.43
C GLY A 46 0.35 3.00 -13.80
N ILE A 47 -0.89 3.02 -14.28
CA ILE A 47 -1.95 2.12 -13.79
C ILE A 47 -1.55 0.66 -14.10
N ALA A 48 -1.23 -0.11 -13.05
CA ALA A 48 -0.79 -1.48 -13.19
C ALA A 48 -1.93 -2.39 -13.70
N PRO A 49 -1.69 -3.26 -14.69
CA PRO A 49 -2.59 -4.34 -15.03
C PRO A 49 -2.86 -5.28 -13.85
N GLY A 50 -3.97 -6.01 -13.89
CA GLY A 50 -4.40 -6.87 -12.77
C GLY A 50 -3.44 -8.01 -12.43
N ASN A 51 -2.60 -8.41 -13.36
CA ASN A 51 -1.59 -9.46 -13.25
C ASN A 51 -0.15 -8.93 -13.33
N SER A 52 0.05 -7.63 -13.13
CA SER A 52 1.39 -7.06 -13.20
C SER A 52 2.32 -7.61 -12.12
N GLU A 53 3.60 -7.64 -12.43
CA GLU A 53 4.68 -7.86 -11.47
C GLU A 53 4.66 -6.82 -10.35
N LEU A 54 5.28 -7.11 -9.21
CA LEU A 54 5.49 -6.13 -8.15
C LEU A 54 6.34 -4.98 -8.69
N ILE A 55 5.79 -3.76 -8.69
CA ILE A 55 6.46 -2.58 -9.26
C ILE A 55 7.42 -1.90 -8.29
N ILE A 56 7.31 -2.19 -7.00
CA ILE A 56 8.25 -1.69 -5.97
C ILE A 56 9.41 -2.68 -5.90
N ASP A 57 10.64 -2.17 -6.11
CA ASP A 57 11.85 -2.97 -5.95
C ASP A 57 11.98 -3.41 -4.48
N THR A 58 12.23 -4.70 -4.25
CA THR A 58 12.36 -5.27 -2.91
C THR A 58 13.58 -4.79 -2.13
N THR A 59 14.50 -4.09 -2.79
CA THR A 59 15.62 -3.41 -2.15
C THR A 59 15.30 -1.98 -1.73
N CYS A 60 14.13 -1.46 -2.13
CA CYS A 60 13.68 -0.13 -1.76
C CYS A 60 13.20 -0.13 -0.30
N ILE A 61 13.71 0.79 0.50
CA ILE A 61 13.19 1.04 1.85
C ILE A 61 11.82 1.69 1.71
N THR A 62 10.80 1.03 2.24
CA THR A 62 9.42 1.51 2.21
C THR A 62 8.99 2.13 3.53
N MET A 63 7.83 2.76 3.56
CA MET A 63 7.20 3.21 4.80
C MET A 63 6.96 2.05 5.77
N ALA A 64 6.68 0.85 5.27
CA ALA A 64 6.50 -0.35 6.11
C ALA A 64 7.82 -0.75 6.79
N ASP A 65 8.95 -0.75 6.06
CA ASP A 65 10.26 -1.03 6.63
C ASP A 65 10.63 0.01 7.71
N MET A 66 10.45 1.29 7.41
CA MET A 66 10.72 2.37 8.35
C MET A 66 9.92 2.23 9.66
N LEU A 67 8.65 1.86 9.56
CA LEU A 67 7.79 1.67 10.74
C LEU A 67 8.14 0.40 11.51
N LYS A 68 8.52 -0.67 10.80
CA LYS A 68 9.02 -1.89 11.40
C LYS A 68 10.32 -1.66 12.18
N ASP A 69 11.25 -0.89 11.63
CA ASP A 69 12.49 -0.48 12.31
C ASP A 69 12.20 0.36 13.56
N ALA A 70 11.10 1.10 13.58
CA ALA A 70 10.60 1.83 14.75
C ALA A 70 9.82 0.93 15.74
N GLY A 71 9.75 -0.39 15.51
CA GLY A 71 9.11 -1.37 16.40
C GLY A 71 7.60 -1.56 16.19
N TYR A 72 7.03 -1.06 15.09
CA TYR A 72 5.63 -1.31 14.76
C TYR A 72 5.44 -2.66 14.06
N ALA A 73 4.34 -3.35 14.36
CA ALA A 73 3.84 -4.42 13.50
C ALA A 73 3.11 -3.80 12.30
N THR A 74 3.37 -4.30 11.11
CA THR A 74 2.89 -3.72 9.85
C THR A 74 1.96 -4.67 9.10
N GLY A 75 0.83 -4.17 8.60
CA GLY A 75 -0.12 -4.97 7.85
C GLY A 75 -0.68 -4.24 6.64
N ALA A 76 -0.76 -4.91 5.50
CA ALA A 76 -1.43 -4.44 4.30
C ALA A 76 -2.78 -5.14 4.15
N VAL A 77 -3.88 -4.40 4.20
CA VAL A 77 -5.24 -4.95 4.09
C VAL A 77 -6.05 -4.18 3.06
N GLY A 78 -6.71 -4.89 2.15
CA GLY A 78 -7.61 -4.31 1.16
C GLY A 78 -6.99 -4.18 -0.24
N LYS A 79 -7.34 -3.14 -1.01
CA LYS A 79 -6.86 -2.95 -2.39
C LYS A 79 -5.36 -2.67 -2.42
N TRP A 80 -4.60 -3.48 -3.14
CA TRP A 80 -3.16 -3.34 -3.33
C TRP A 80 -2.79 -2.50 -4.55
N HIS A 81 -2.99 -2.99 -5.72
CA HIS A 81 -2.79 -2.33 -7.02
C HIS A 81 -1.35 -1.84 -7.28
N LEU A 82 -0.37 -2.57 -6.78
CA LEU A 82 1.06 -2.32 -7.00
C LEU A 82 1.77 -3.52 -7.64
N GLY A 83 0.98 -4.43 -8.22
CA GLY A 83 1.48 -5.68 -8.77
C GLY A 83 1.95 -6.68 -7.71
N LEU A 84 2.17 -7.90 -8.10
CA LEU A 84 2.64 -9.01 -7.28
C LEU A 84 3.46 -9.95 -8.14
N GLY A 85 4.35 -10.71 -7.50
CA GLY A 85 5.12 -11.74 -8.20
C GLY A 85 6.28 -11.19 -9.04
N PRO A 86 6.97 -12.09 -9.74
CA PRO A 86 8.18 -11.78 -10.49
C PRO A 86 7.87 -11.08 -11.81
N LYS A 87 8.92 -10.58 -12.46
CA LYS A 87 8.88 -10.03 -13.81
C LYS A 87 8.24 -11.04 -14.78
N GLY A 88 7.32 -10.54 -15.59
CA GLY A 88 6.56 -11.35 -16.57
C GLY A 88 5.12 -11.64 -16.16
N GLY A 89 4.71 -11.20 -14.98
CA GLY A 89 3.33 -11.30 -14.48
C GLY A 89 3.12 -12.39 -13.44
N THR A 90 1.96 -12.33 -12.80
CA THR A 90 1.61 -13.15 -11.64
C THR A 90 0.72 -14.32 -12.01
N ASP A 91 1.12 -15.53 -11.63
CA ASP A 91 0.27 -16.73 -11.64
C ASP A 91 -0.40 -16.89 -10.27
N PHE A 92 -1.68 -16.54 -10.19
CA PHE A 92 -2.46 -16.61 -8.95
C PHE A 92 -2.78 -18.03 -8.47
N ASN A 93 -2.40 -19.07 -9.21
CA ASN A 93 -2.56 -20.47 -8.80
C ASN A 93 -1.33 -20.99 -8.03
N LYS A 94 -0.32 -20.17 -7.85
CA LYS A 94 0.93 -20.50 -7.16
C LYS A 94 1.16 -19.58 -5.97
N GLN A 95 2.09 -19.97 -5.11
CA GLN A 95 2.59 -19.04 -4.09
C GLN A 95 3.25 -17.85 -4.77
N ILE A 96 2.80 -16.65 -4.41
CA ILE A 96 3.22 -15.41 -5.05
C ILE A 96 4.36 -14.79 -4.27
N THR A 97 5.51 -14.64 -4.93
CA THR A 97 6.69 -13.95 -4.40
C THR A 97 7.40 -13.27 -5.58
N PRO A 98 7.82 -11.99 -5.48
CA PRO A 98 7.64 -11.10 -4.30
C PRO A 98 6.18 -10.61 -4.11
N ASN A 99 5.86 -10.19 -2.88
CA ASN A 99 4.54 -9.75 -2.45
C ASN A 99 4.66 -8.55 -1.50
N ALA A 100 3.61 -8.16 -0.78
CA ALA A 100 3.68 -7.05 0.16
C ALA A 100 4.63 -7.32 1.33
N GLN A 101 4.75 -8.57 1.78
CA GLN A 101 5.72 -8.95 2.83
C GLN A 101 7.17 -8.75 2.37
N SER A 102 7.44 -8.89 1.07
CA SER A 102 8.77 -8.68 0.49
C SER A 102 9.24 -7.22 0.51
N ILE A 103 8.35 -6.30 0.87
CA ILE A 103 8.61 -4.85 0.96
C ILE A 103 8.22 -4.28 2.33
N GLY A 104 8.44 -5.05 3.40
CA GLY A 104 8.41 -4.60 4.78
C GLY A 104 7.14 -4.91 5.56
N PHE A 105 6.05 -5.40 4.95
CA PHE A 105 4.85 -5.76 5.71
C PHE A 105 5.00 -7.12 6.42
N ASP A 106 4.56 -7.22 7.68
CA ASP A 106 4.52 -8.48 8.43
C ASP A 106 3.32 -9.34 8.05
N TYR A 107 2.22 -8.70 7.66
CA TYR A 107 0.96 -9.36 7.29
C TYR A 107 0.35 -8.74 6.05
N GLU A 108 -0.29 -9.58 5.22
CA GLU A 108 -1.07 -9.12 4.07
C GLU A 108 -2.41 -9.85 3.95
N PHE A 109 -3.46 -9.10 3.65
CA PHE A 109 -4.76 -9.60 3.21
C PHE A 109 -5.30 -8.66 2.13
N ILE A 110 -4.88 -8.87 0.90
CA ILE A 110 -4.96 -7.88 -0.18
C ILE A 110 -5.75 -8.36 -1.38
N ILE A 111 -6.38 -7.41 -2.06
CA ILE A 111 -6.94 -7.59 -3.40
C ILE A 111 -5.90 -7.06 -4.39
N PRO A 112 -5.32 -7.91 -5.25
CA PRO A 112 -4.15 -7.57 -6.06
C PRO A 112 -4.33 -6.34 -6.96
N ALA A 113 -5.52 -6.19 -7.56
CA ALA A 113 -5.79 -5.19 -8.58
C ALA A 113 -7.01 -4.30 -8.25
N THR A 114 -7.50 -3.58 -9.26
CA THR A 114 -8.77 -2.85 -9.13
C THR A 114 -9.94 -3.85 -9.11
N VAL A 115 -11.02 -3.45 -8.46
CA VAL A 115 -12.27 -4.20 -8.34
C VAL A 115 -13.00 -4.39 -9.69
N SER A 116 -12.44 -3.90 -10.79
CA SER A 116 -13.00 -4.02 -12.15
C SER A 116 -12.55 -5.28 -12.90
N ILE A 117 -12.41 -6.41 -12.20
CA ILE A 117 -12.40 -7.72 -12.84
C ILE A 117 -13.86 -8.07 -13.11
N LYS A 118 -14.20 -8.30 -14.37
CA LYS A 118 -15.56 -8.52 -14.91
C LYS A 118 -16.40 -9.63 -14.23
N ARG A 119 -16.01 -10.19 -13.09
CA ARG A 119 -16.69 -11.30 -12.39
C ARG A 119 -16.80 -11.19 -10.86
N PHE A 120 -16.17 -10.20 -10.20
CA PHE A 120 -16.33 -10.02 -8.76
C PHE A 120 -16.56 -8.53 -8.45
N THR A 121 -17.80 -8.18 -8.20
CA THR A 121 -18.17 -6.85 -7.69
C THR A 121 -18.02 -6.86 -6.17
N ILE A 122 -16.84 -6.54 -5.66
CA ILE A 122 -16.66 -6.20 -4.25
C ILE A 122 -16.62 -4.68 -4.18
N ARG A 123 -17.69 -4.07 -3.68
CA ARG A 123 -17.77 -2.63 -3.46
C ARG A 123 -17.01 -2.27 -2.19
N GLY A 124 -16.01 -1.41 -2.30
CA GLY A 124 -15.56 -0.58 -1.19
C GLY A 124 -14.47 -1.15 -0.28
N PHE A 125 -13.35 -1.67 -0.81
CA PHE A 125 -12.18 -1.95 0.01
C PHE A 125 -11.11 -0.88 -0.17
N TRP A 126 -10.77 -0.22 0.93
CA TRP A 126 -9.64 0.69 1.05
C TRP A 126 -8.46 -0.08 1.63
N VAL A 127 -7.22 0.22 1.21
CA VAL A 127 -6.06 -0.26 1.95
C VAL A 127 -6.09 0.41 3.31
N CYS A 128 -6.22 -0.39 4.35
CA CYS A 128 -6.00 0.05 5.72
C CYS A 128 -4.57 -0.37 6.09
N LEU A 129 -3.73 0.61 6.38
CA LEU A 129 -2.46 0.34 7.04
C LEU A 129 -2.78 0.10 8.52
N ILE A 130 -2.63 -1.13 8.98
CA ILE A 130 -2.79 -1.45 10.39
C ILE A 130 -1.40 -1.28 11.02
N LEU A 131 -1.28 -0.27 11.86
CA LEU A 131 -0.10 -0.04 12.67
C LEU A 131 -0.47 -0.36 14.12
N SER A 132 0.15 -1.35 14.69
CA SER A 132 0.07 -1.62 16.12
C SER A 132 1.42 -1.24 16.74
N ALA A 133 1.39 -0.28 17.65
CA ALA A 133 2.56 0.00 18.47
C ALA A 133 2.89 -1.22 19.33
N PRO A 134 4.17 -1.48 19.63
CA PRO A 134 4.54 -2.55 20.57
C PRO A 134 3.85 -2.29 21.90
N PHE A 135 3.11 -3.28 22.40
CA PHE A 135 2.65 -3.27 23.77
C PHE A 135 3.88 -3.27 24.66
N SER A 136 4.18 -2.13 25.30
CA SER A 136 5.05 -2.12 26.48
C SER A 136 4.24 -2.78 27.59
N LEU A 137 4.65 -4.01 27.97
CA LEU A 137 4.27 -4.63 29.24
C LEU A 137 4.94 -3.90 30.39
#